data_526599653b1513e259e9ff689faec3f8
#
_entry.id   526599653b1513e259e9ff689faec3f8
#
_cell.length_a   1.000
_cell.length_b   1.000
_cell.length_c   1.000
_cell.angle_alpha   90.00
_cell.angle_beta   90.00
_cell.angle_gamma   90.00
#
_symmetry.space_group_name_H-M   'P 1'
#
loop_
_entity.id
_entity.type
_entity.pdbx_description
1 polymer ?
#
loop_
_entity_poly.entity_id
_entity_poly.type
_entity_poly.pdbx_seq_one_letter_code
_entity_poly.pdbx_strand_id
1 'polypeptide(L)'
;MTDAAGAAEEVAPEEEPALVHGAVSALSRGQLVVHPTRERYLAVVGALQEDGYQMCVDLTAVDYLAQESRTLPAGVRGQRFEVVVNLLSFTDRRRIRVRVQVPDDDPRLPSLFALYPGTEAQERETFDMFGIVFTDHPDLTRILMPDDWEGHPLRKDYGISRIPVQFKGTPRPPGAGGGETSR
;
A
#
# COMPACT_ATOMS: atom_id res chain seq x y z
N MET A 1 -56.78 -1.90 -23.52
CA MET A 1 -55.69 -1.36 -24.32
C MET A 1 -54.93 -0.38 -23.45
N THR A 2 -53.89 -0.87 -22.79
CA THR A 2 -53.01 -0.06 -21.95
C THR A 2 -51.59 -0.27 -22.46
N ASP A 3 -51.09 0.80 -23.08
CA ASP A 3 -49.79 0.86 -23.73
C ASP A 3 -48.73 0.99 -22.65
N ALA A 4 -47.86 -0.01 -22.50
CA ALA A 4 -46.72 0.03 -21.63
C ALA A 4 -45.49 0.51 -22.45
N ALA A 5 -45.27 1.82 -22.46
CA ALA A 5 -44.04 2.39 -22.98
C ALA A 5 -42.86 1.95 -22.11
N GLY A 6 -42.05 1.03 -22.64
CA GLY A 6 -40.76 0.68 -22.04
C GLY A 6 -39.80 1.87 -22.14
N ALA A 7 -39.43 2.44 -21.00
CA ALA A 7 -38.35 3.40 -20.91
C ALA A 7 -37.03 2.66 -21.22
N ALA A 8 -36.45 2.93 -22.37
CA ALA A 8 -35.08 2.54 -22.66
C ALA A 8 -34.15 3.33 -21.72
N GLU A 9 -33.47 2.65 -20.84
CA GLU A 9 -32.41 3.19 -19.99
C GLU A 9 -31.25 3.59 -20.90
N GLU A 10 -31.10 4.89 -21.11
CA GLU A 10 -30.03 5.49 -21.91
C GLU A 10 -28.71 5.27 -21.15
N VAL A 11 -27.96 4.24 -21.57
CA VAL A 11 -26.60 3.98 -21.04
C VAL A 11 -25.73 5.15 -21.47
N ALA A 12 -25.35 5.97 -20.51
CA ALA A 12 -24.40 7.06 -20.72
C ALA A 12 -23.09 6.50 -21.33
N PRO A 13 -22.49 7.19 -22.32
CA PRO A 13 -21.25 6.72 -22.93
C PRO A 13 -20.18 6.56 -21.85
N GLU A 14 -19.56 5.38 -21.76
CA GLU A 14 -18.38 5.17 -20.93
C GLU A 14 -17.28 6.08 -21.44
N GLU A 15 -16.99 7.15 -20.71
CA GLU A 15 -15.86 8.03 -21.02
C GLU A 15 -14.57 7.19 -20.96
N GLU A 16 -13.79 7.21 -22.03
CA GLU A 16 -12.49 6.56 -22.07
C GLU A 16 -11.62 7.09 -20.91
N PRO A 17 -10.95 6.21 -20.15
CA PRO A 17 -10.17 6.65 -18.99
C PRO A 17 -9.03 7.57 -19.43
N ALA A 18 -8.87 8.69 -18.74
CA ALA A 18 -7.74 9.59 -18.98
C ALA A 18 -6.42 8.86 -18.69
N LEU A 19 -5.38 9.11 -19.48
CA LEU A 19 -4.09 8.48 -19.34
C LEU A 19 -3.02 9.50 -18.91
N VAL A 20 -2.16 9.07 -17.96
CA VAL A 20 -0.93 9.79 -17.58
C VAL A 20 0.25 8.85 -17.82
N HIS A 21 1.18 9.25 -18.69
CA HIS A 21 2.30 8.40 -19.16
C HIS A 21 1.83 7.02 -19.62
N GLY A 22 0.62 6.95 -20.22
CA GLY A 22 0.01 5.71 -20.70
C GLY A 22 -0.49 4.77 -19.59
N ALA A 23 -0.58 5.23 -18.36
CA ALA A 23 -1.27 4.55 -17.28
C ALA A 23 -2.64 5.17 -17.03
N VAL A 24 -3.63 4.36 -16.72
CA VAL A 24 -4.99 4.81 -16.39
C VAL A 24 -4.94 5.80 -15.24
N SER A 25 -5.64 6.92 -15.38
CA SER A 25 -5.73 7.92 -14.32
C SER A 25 -7.17 8.27 -13.99
N ALA A 26 -7.42 8.65 -12.74
CA ALA A 26 -8.71 9.10 -12.27
C ALA A 26 -8.56 10.15 -11.17
N LEU A 27 -9.56 10.98 -10.98
CA LEU A 27 -9.65 11.87 -9.84
C LEU A 27 -10.30 11.12 -8.66
N SER A 28 -9.63 11.11 -7.51
CA SER A 28 -10.18 10.57 -6.28
C SER A 28 -10.08 11.61 -5.18
N ARG A 29 -11.21 12.08 -4.68
CA ARG A 29 -11.29 13.13 -3.63
C ARG A 29 -10.48 14.38 -3.99
N GLY A 30 -10.53 14.80 -5.26
CA GLY A 30 -9.79 15.97 -5.74
C GLY A 30 -8.29 15.76 -5.98
N GLN A 31 -7.77 14.56 -5.79
CA GLN A 31 -6.38 14.19 -6.07
C GLN A 31 -6.28 13.34 -7.33
N LEU A 32 -5.31 13.64 -8.18
CA LEU A 32 -4.99 12.79 -9.33
C LEU A 32 -4.36 11.47 -8.85
N VAL A 33 -4.92 10.36 -9.31
CA VAL A 33 -4.45 9.01 -9.02
C VAL A 33 -4.12 8.33 -10.34
N VAL A 34 -2.96 7.69 -10.41
CA VAL A 34 -2.47 6.98 -11.59
C VAL A 34 -2.33 5.49 -11.26
N HIS A 35 -2.79 4.64 -12.16
CA HIS A 35 -2.83 3.18 -12.00
C HIS A 35 -1.96 2.50 -13.07
N PRO A 36 -0.63 2.48 -12.93
CA PRO A 36 0.23 1.72 -13.83
C PRO A 36 0.06 0.21 -13.61
N THR A 37 0.35 -0.57 -14.65
CA THR A 37 0.61 -2.01 -14.48
C THR A 37 1.96 -2.22 -13.78
N ARG A 38 2.21 -3.41 -13.25
CA ARG A 38 3.50 -3.74 -12.58
C ARG A 38 4.69 -3.51 -13.51
N GLU A 39 4.56 -3.91 -14.77
CA GLU A 39 5.61 -3.82 -15.79
C GLU A 39 5.95 -2.36 -16.13
N ARG A 40 4.97 -1.47 -16.03
CA ARG A 40 5.13 -0.05 -16.35
C ARG A 40 5.39 0.82 -15.12
N TYR A 41 5.27 0.26 -13.92
CA TYR A 41 5.35 1.00 -12.67
C TYR A 41 6.60 1.89 -12.57
N LEU A 42 7.80 1.29 -12.73
CA LEU A 42 9.05 2.02 -12.62
C LEU A 42 9.18 3.12 -13.69
N ALA A 43 8.79 2.82 -14.93
CA ALA A 43 8.84 3.80 -16.04
C ALA A 43 7.86 4.97 -15.81
N VAL A 44 6.64 4.69 -15.33
CA VAL A 44 5.64 5.75 -15.04
C VAL A 44 6.11 6.62 -13.89
N VAL A 45 6.65 6.02 -12.82
CA VAL A 45 7.16 6.79 -11.66
C VAL A 45 8.39 7.61 -12.05
N GLY A 46 9.29 7.09 -12.90
CA GLY A 46 10.42 7.84 -13.45
C GLY A 46 9.97 9.03 -14.28
N ALA A 47 8.98 8.86 -15.17
CA ALA A 47 8.42 9.96 -15.95
C ALA A 47 7.75 11.03 -15.05
N LEU A 48 7.07 10.62 -13.98
CA LEU A 48 6.52 11.57 -12.99
C LEU A 48 7.63 12.32 -12.25
N GLN A 49 8.78 11.69 -11.97
CA GLN A 49 9.93 12.39 -11.40
C GLN A 49 10.46 13.45 -12.37
N GLU A 50 10.56 13.16 -13.66
CA GLU A 50 10.95 14.11 -14.71
C GLU A 50 9.91 15.25 -14.85
N ASP A 51 8.62 14.99 -14.63
CA ASP A 51 7.55 16.00 -14.56
C ASP A 51 7.64 16.91 -13.31
N GLY A 52 8.64 16.72 -12.46
CA GLY A 52 8.89 17.58 -11.30
C GLY A 52 8.28 17.08 -9.99
N TYR A 53 7.87 15.80 -9.88
CA TYR A 53 7.53 15.19 -8.60
C TYR A 53 8.81 14.67 -7.91
N GLN A 54 9.55 15.58 -7.29
CA GLN A 54 10.90 15.31 -6.79
C GLN A 54 10.95 14.50 -5.49
N MET A 55 9.83 14.34 -4.79
CA MET A 55 9.80 13.67 -3.49
C MET A 55 8.76 12.55 -3.43
N CYS A 56 9.20 11.36 -3.02
CA CYS A 56 8.30 10.34 -2.49
C CYS A 56 8.02 10.66 -1.02
N VAL A 57 6.78 11.02 -0.74
CA VAL A 57 6.35 11.38 0.63
C VAL A 57 6.07 10.14 1.45
N ASP A 58 5.49 9.12 0.80
CA ASP A 58 5.03 7.92 1.46
C ASP A 58 4.88 6.77 0.46
N LEU A 59 5.26 5.56 0.90
CA LEU A 59 5.03 4.30 0.19
C LEU A 59 4.52 3.29 1.20
N THR A 60 3.37 2.69 0.91
CA THR A 60 2.76 1.67 1.76
C THR A 60 1.95 0.69 0.91
N ALA A 61 1.35 -0.33 1.54
CA ALA A 61 0.46 -1.25 0.87
C ALA A 61 -0.88 -1.41 1.58
N VAL A 62 -1.85 -1.96 0.86
CA VAL A 62 -3.16 -2.35 1.37
C VAL A 62 -3.45 -3.77 0.96
N ASP A 63 -3.90 -4.61 1.89
CA ASP A 63 -4.45 -5.94 1.62
C ASP A 63 -5.98 -5.85 1.51
N TYR A 64 -6.51 -6.19 0.34
CA TYR A 64 -7.94 -6.15 0.03
C TYR A 64 -8.62 -7.53 0.12
N LEU A 65 -8.00 -8.52 0.74
CA LEU A 65 -8.58 -9.86 0.87
C LEU A 65 -10.03 -9.86 1.40
N ALA A 66 -10.33 -8.96 2.33
CA ALA A 66 -11.67 -8.84 2.95
C ALA A 66 -12.57 -7.80 2.27
N GLN A 67 -12.14 -7.15 1.17
CA GLN A 67 -12.87 -6.06 0.52
C GLN A 67 -12.90 -6.23 -1.00
N GLU A 68 -13.70 -7.16 -1.48
CA GLU A 68 -13.82 -7.48 -2.91
C GLU A 68 -14.58 -6.41 -3.71
N SER A 69 -15.48 -5.65 -3.05
CA SER A 69 -16.42 -4.71 -3.70
C SER A 69 -15.84 -3.30 -3.93
N ARG A 70 -14.51 -3.13 -3.91
CA ARG A 70 -13.90 -1.81 -4.18
C ARG A 70 -14.08 -1.38 -5.63
N THR A 71 -14.42 -0.12 -5.85
CA THR A 71 -14.50 0.46 -7.18
C THR A 71 -13.12 0.86 -7.69
N LEU A 72 -12.76 0.38 -8.86
CA LEU A 72 -11.54 0.75 -9.59
C LEU A 72 -11.92 1.41 -10.92
N PRO A 73 -11.07 2.28 -11.48
CA PRO A 73 -11.30 2.85 -12.80
C PRO A 73 -11.38 1.78 -13.88
N ALA A 74 -12.12 2.06 -14.96
CA ALA A 74 -12.19 1.20 -16.12
C ALA A 74 -10.77 0.86 -16.63
N GLY A 75 -10.54 -0.40 -16.97
CA GLY A 75 -9.23 -0.90 -17.43
C GLY A 75 -8.27 -1.28 -16.30
N VAL A 76 -8.57 -1.04 -15.02
CA VAL A 76 -7.77 -1.49 -13.87
C VAL A 76 -8.36 -2.75 -13.29
N ARG A 77 -7.62 -3.86 -13.36
CA ARG A 77 -8.04 -5.13 -12.74
C ARG A 77 -7.55 -5.20 -11.29
N GLY A 78 -8.47 -5.32 -10.33
CA GLY A 78 -8.15 -5.46 -8.91
C GLY A 78 -7.35 -6.72 -8.60
N GLN A 79 -6.36 -6.60 -7.71
CA GLN A 79 -5.56 -7.69 -7.14
C GLN A 79 -5.67 -7.65 -5.62
N ARG A 80 -5.20 -8.70 -4.93
CA ARG A 80 -5.23 -8.76 -3.47
C ARG A 80 -4.51 -7.59 -2.83
N PHE A 81 -3.28 -7.31 -3.26
CA PHE A 81 -2.51 -6.20 -2.72
C PHE A 81 -2.52 -5.01 -3.65
N GLU A 82 -2.37 -3.85 -3.07
CA GLU A 82 -2.17 -2.59 -3.77
C GLU A 82 -1.08 -1.79 -3.08
N VAL A 83 0.00 -1.50 -3.81
CA VAL A 83 1.03 -0.57 -3.33
C VAL A 83 0.61 0.85 -3.69
N VAL A 84 0.67 1.72 -2.71
CA VAL A 84 0.28 3.13 -2.80
C VAL A 84 1.50 4.01 -2.58
N VAL A 85 1.82 4.83 -3.58
CA VAL A 85 2.94 5.77 -3.52
C VAL A 85 2.40 7.19 -3.64
N ASN A 86 2.78 8.06 -2.73
CA ASN A 86 2.42 9.47 -2.75
C ASN A 86 3.65 10.31 -3.14
N LEU A 87 3.56 10.98 -4.30
CA LEU A 87 4.61 11.86 -4.81
C LEU A 87 4.22 13.33 -4.66
N LEU A 88 5.22 14.19 -4.46
CA LEU A 88 5.07 15.62 -4.26
C LEU A 88 5.98 16.41 -5.20
N SER A 89 5.40 17.39 -5.89
CA SER A 89 6.11 18.50 -6.55
C SER A 89 6.13 19.71 -5.62
N PHE A 90 7.32 20.15 -5.20
CA PHE A 90 7.48 21.38 -4.43
C PHE A 90 7.23 22.63 -5.28
N THR A 91 7.69 22.62 -6.52
CA THR A 91 7.58 23.74 -7.45
C THR A 91 6.13 24.08 -7.73
N ASP A 92 5.34 23.06 -8.11
CA ASP A 92 3.92 23.24 -8.48
C ASP A 92 2.97 23.09 -7.30
N ARG A 93 3.48 22.71 -6.10
CA ARG A 93 2.69 22.43 -4.91
C ARG A 93 1.57 21.41 -5.19
N ARG A 94 1.86 20.42 -6.03
CA ARG A 94 0.93 19.37 -6.43
C ARG A 94 1.33 18.03 -5.85
N ARG A 95 0.33 17.20 -5.57
CA ARG A 95 0.51 15.81 -5.16
C ARG A 95 -0.11 14.91 -6.20
N ILE A 96 0.51 13.77 -6.43
CA ILE A 96 -0.04 12.68 -7.23
C ILE A 96 0.08 11.37 -6.46
N ARG A 97 -0.89 10.51 -6.62
CA ARG A 97 -0.88 9.18 -6.01
C ARG A 97 -0.74 8.14 -7.11
N VAL A 98 0.19 7.23 -6.94
CA VAL A 98 0.35 6.06 -7.79
C VAL A 98 -0.18 4.84 -7.03
N ARG A 99 -1.04 4.04 -7.66
CA ARG A 99 -1.64 2.84 -7.09
C ARG A 99 -1.39 1.65 -8.01
N VAL A 100 -0.58 0.70 -7.55
CA VAL A 100 -0.19 -0.47 -8.34
C VAL A 100 -0.83 -1.71 -7.77
N GLN A 101 -1.48 -2.48 -8.63
CA GLN A 101 -2.10 -3.75 -8.25
C GLN A 101 -1.05 -4.85 -8.23
N VAL A 102 -0.97 -5.60 -7.11
CA VAL A 102 0.02 -6.67 -6.90
C VAL A 102 -0.72 -7.96 -6.54
N PRO A 103 -0.56 -9.04 -7.32
CA PRO A 103 -1.24 -10.32 -7.07
C PRO A 103 -0.64 -11.05 -5.87
N ASP A 104 -1.41 -11.97 -5.29
CA ASP A 104 -1.00 -12.76 -4.13
C ASP A 104 -0.03 -13.88 -4.49
N ASP A 105 -0.18 -14.47 -5.66
CA ASP A 105 0.66 -15.57 -6.17
C ASP A 105 2.06 -15.13 -6.60
N ASP A 106 2.25 -13.84 -6.89
CA ASP A 106 3.54 -13.23 -7.20
C ASP A 106 3.61 -11.79 -6.64
N PRO A 107 3.78 -11.63 -5.32
CA PRO A 107 3.75 -10.33 -4.66
C PRO A 107 5.09 -9.58 -4.82
N ARG A 108 5.45 -9.23 -6.05
CA ARG A 108 6.71 -8.56 -6.40
C ARG A 108 6.48 -7.25 -7.12
N LEU A 109 7.35 -6.27 -6.85
CA LEU A 109 7.36 -4.97 -7.50
C LEU A 109 8.81 -4.46 -7.61
N PRO A 110 9.21 -3.72 -8.65
CA PRO A 110 10.51 -3.07 -8.68
C PRO A 110 10.65 -2.03 -7.56
N SER A 111 11.84 -1.94 -6.95
CA SER A 111 12.16 -0.92 -5.95
C SER A 111 12.21 0.47 -6.58
N LEU A 112 11.74 1.48 -5.85
CA LEU A 112 11.91 2.90 -6.21
C LEU A 112 13.21 3.50 -5.66
N PHE A 113 14.03 2.75 -4.94
CA PHE A 113 15.23 3.25 -4.29
C PHE A 113 16.16 4.03 -5.25
N ALA A 114 16.31 3.55 -6.49
CA ALA A 114 17.14 4.23 -7.48
C ALA A 114 16.61 5.63 -7.89
N LEU A 115 15.28 5.83 -7.83
CA LEU A 115 14.62 7.10 -8.14
C LEU A 115 14.47 7.97 -6.89
N TYR A 116 14.09 7.37 -5.77
CA TYR A 116 13.84 8.04 -4.50
C TYR A 116 14.51 7.26 -3.35
N PRO A 117 15.77 7.55 -3.01
CA PRO A 117 16.48 6.80 -1.95
C PRO A 117 15.76 6.80 -0.58
N GLY A 118 14.89 7.78 -0.33
CA GLY A 118 14.08 7.83 0.89
C GLY A 118 13.03 6.72 1.02
N THR A 119 12.78 5.92 -0.03
CA THR A 119 11.84 4.80 0.03
C THR A 119 12.42 3.54 0.66
N GLU A 120 13.73 3.48 0.92
CA GLU A 120 14.41 2.31 1.49
C GLU A 120 13.68 1.73 2.70
N ALA A 121 13.45 2.53 3.73
CA ALA A 121 12.78 2.08 4.95
C ALA A 121 11.29 1.76 4.72
N GLN A 122 10.60 2.50 3.85
CA GLN A 122 9.18 2.31 3.54
C GLN A 122 8.94 1.00 2.77
N GLU A 123 9.83 0.65 1.85
CA GLU A 123 9.80 -0.61 1.13
C GLU A 123 10.10 -1.80 2.06
N ARG A 124 11.06 -1.66 2.97
CA ARG A 124 11.34 -2.66 4.03
C ARG A 124 10.13 -2.85 4.96
N GLU A 125 9.47 -1.78 5.38
CA GLU A 125 8.23 -1.86 6.17
C GLU A 125 7.14 -2.59 5.39
N THR A 126 6.94 -2.25 4.13
CA THR A 126 5.94 -2.88 3.28
C THR A 126 6.25 -4.37 3.05
N PHE A 127 7.51 -4.74 2.86
CA PHE A 127 7.94 -6.13 2.82
C PHE A 127 7.68 -6.83 4.15
N ASP A 128 8.08 -6.24 5.27
CA ASP A 128 7.96 -6.82 6.59
C ASP A 128 6.49 -7.08 6.98
N MET A 129 5.61 -6.11 6.70
CA MET A 129 4.21 -6.15 7.11
C MET A 129 3.28 -6.92 6.16
N PHE A 130 3.56 -6.93 4.85
CA PHE A 130 2.69 -7.53 3.83
C PHE A 130 3.34 -8.67 3.05
N GLY A 131 4.67 -8.81 3.07
CA GLY A 131 5.41 -9.80 2.29
C GLY A 131 5.53 -9.44 0.81
N ILE A 132 5.42 -8.16 0.46
CA ILE A 132 5.66 -7.69 -0.91
C ILE A 132 7.15 -7.52 -1.12
N VAL A 133 7.72 -8.24 -2.07
CA VAL A 133 9.15 -8.24 -2.38
C VAL A 133 9.48 -7.11 -3.35
N PHE A 134 10.35 -6.19 -2.96
CA PHE A 134 10.85 -5.14 -3.84
C PHE A 134 12.15 -5.60 -4.50
N THR A 135 12.09 -5.87 -5.81
CA THR A 135 13.28 -6.30 -6.58
C THR A 135 14.24 -5.13 -6.73
N ASP A 136 15.55 -5.43 -6.72
CA ASP A 136 16.64 -4.44 -6.80
C ASP A 136 16.69 -3.46 -5.60
N HIS A 137 16.03 -3.80 -4.49
CA HIS A 137 16.21 -3.08 -3.22
C HIS A 137 17.60 -3.39 -2.64
N PRO A 138 18.34 -2.38 -2.12
CA PRO A 138 19.72 -2.59 -1.66
C PRO A 138 19.85 -3.52 -0.46
N ASP A 139 18.87 -3.52 0.44
CA ASP A 139 18.84 -4.35 1.66
C ASP A 139 17.41 -4.61 2.10
N LEU A 140 16.75 -5.63 1.53
CA LEU A 140 15.36 -5.95 1.85
C LEU A 140 15.26 -6.87 3.07
N THR A 141 15.66 -6.36 4.23
CA THR A 141 15.53 -7.03 5.53
C THR A 141 14.35 -6.50 6.31
N ARG A 142 13.90 -7.23 7.34
CA ARG A 142 12.83 -6.76 8.24
C ARG A 142 13.25 -5.50 8.98
N ILE A 143 12.29 -4.66 9.37
CA ILE A 143 12.56 -3.38 10.06
C ILE A 143 11.73 -3.21 11.34
N LEU A 144 10.51 -3.74 11.39
CA LEU A 144 9.59 -3.64 12.53
C LEU A 144 9.52 -4.93 13.33
N MET A 145 9.50 -6.08 12.65
CA MET A 145 9.45 -7.38 13.31
C MET A 145 10.86 -7.93 13.53
N PRO A 146 11.07 -8.76 14.56
CA PRO A 146 12.31 -9.52 14.74
C PRO A 146 12.62 -10.40 13.52
N ASP A 147 13.89 -10.69 13.27
CA ASP A 147 14.33 -11.49 12.13
C ASP A 147 13.75 -12.91 12.10
N ASP A 148 13.49 -13.48 13.29
CA ASP A 148 12.88 -14.79 13.49
C ASP A 148 11.35 -14.81 13.48
N TRP A 149 10.71 -13.66 13.19
CA TRP A 149 9.26 -13.58 13.13
C TRP A 149 8.70 -14.30 11.91
N GLU A 150 7.70 -15.16 12.13
CA GLU A 150 7.01 -15.87 11.06
C GLU A 150 5.76 -15.13 10.57
N GLY A 151 5.67 -14.94 9.24
CA GLY A 151 4.53 -14.31 8.57
C GLY A 151 4.61 -12.79 8.51
N HIS A 152 3.48 -12.17 8.13
CA HIS A 152 3.35 -10.74 7.84
C HIS A 152 2.11 -10.16 8.54
N PRO A 153 2.30 -9.36 9.61
CA PRO A 153 1.22 -9.01 10.54
C PRO A 153 0.08 -8.18 9.96
N LEU A 154 0.26 -7.45 8.85
CA LEU A 154 -0.80 -6.65 8.24
C LEU A 154 -1.58 -7.39 7.14
N ARG A 155 -1.22 -8.61 6.82
CA ARG A 155 -2.07 -9.47 5.98
C ARG A 155 -3.37 -9.78 6.69
N LYS A 156 -4.50 -9.74 5.96
CA LYS A 156 -5.84 -9.96 6.54
C LYS A 156 -6.11 -11.40 6.95
N ASP A 157 -5.35 -12.34 6.42
CA ASP A 157 -5.35 -13.76 6.80
C ASP A 157 -4.35 -14.10 7.91
N TYR A 158 -3.57 -13.11 8.39
CA TYR A 158 -2.68 -13.30 9.53
C TYR A 158 -3.48 -13.41 10.83
N GLY A 159 -3.33 -14.52 11.54
CA GLY A 159 -4.10 -14.81 12.77
C GLY A 159 -3.64 -13.97 13.96
N ILE A 160 -4.46 -13.03 14.41
CA ILE A 160 -4.18 -12.16 15.57
C ILE A 160 -4.03 -12.96 16.88
N SER A 161 -4.60 -14.18 16.96
CA SER A 161 -4.57 -15.04 18.16
C SER A 161 -3.23 -15.71 18.44
N ARG A 162 -2.21 -15.53 17.58
CA ARG A 162 -0.90 -16.15 17.71
C ARG A 162 0.19 -15.27 18.32
N ILE A 163 -0.15 -14.05 18.76
CA ILE A 163 0.82 -13.20 19.45
C ILE A 163 0.89 -13.67 20.92
N PRO A 164 1.92 -14.41 21.35
CA PRO A 164 2.11 -14.70 22.75
C PRO A 164 2.50 -13.39 23.43
N VAL A 165 1.56 -12.79 24.16
CA VAL A 165 1.85 -11.60 24.98
C VAL A 165 2.70 -12.07 26.16
N GLN A 166 4.02 -12.06 26.01
CA GLN A 166 4.95 -12.28 27.10
C GLN A 166 5.13 -10.97 27.87
N PHE A 167 4.36 -10.79 28.92
CA PHE A 167 4.71 -9.81 29.94
C PHE A 167 5.97 -10.32 30.66
N LYS A 168 7.14 -9.86 30.26
CA LYS A 168 8.33 -9.96 31.12
C LYS A 168 8.07 -9.12 32.35
N GLY A 169 7.62 -9.76 33.43
CA GLY A 169 7.50 -9.10 34.74
C GLY A 169 8.86 -8.47 35.06
N THR A 170 8.87 -7.18 35.34
CA THR A 170 10.07 -6.50 35.85
C THR A 170 10.56 -7.30 37.07
N PRO A 171 11.84 -7.73 37.11
CA PRO A 171 12.35 -8.40 38.31
C PRO A 171 12.15 -7.48 39.50
N ARG A 172 11.42 -7.93 40.52
CA ARG A 172 11.23 -7.17 41.77
C ARG A 172 12.62 -6.97 42.35
N PRO A 173 13.05 -5.70 42.66
CA PRO A 173 14.35 -5.49 43.25
C PRO A 173 14.43 -6.22 44.56
N PRO A 174 15.55 -6.92 44.87
CA PRO A 174 15.73 -7.59 46.13
C PRO A 174 15.75 -6.50 47.24
N GLY A 175 14.79 -6.55 48.14
CA GLY A 175 14.74 -5.64 49.29
C GLY A 175 13.41 -5.00 49.66
N ALA A 176 12.35 -5.14 48.87
CA ALA A 176 11.01 -4.72 49.28
C ALA A 176 10.30 -5.84 50.09
N GLY A 177 10.94 -6.26 51.14
CA GLY A 177 10.42 -7.22 52.09
C GLY A 177 9.57 -6.54 53.18
N GLY A 178 8.40 -7.11 53.41
CA GLY A 178 7.41 -7.01 54.38
C GLY A 178 7.68 -6.20 55.64
N GLY A 179 6.85 -5.19 55.83
CA GLY A 179 6.49 -4.81 57.18
C GLY A 179 5.32 -5.66 57.65
N GLU A 180 5.62 -6.69 58.41
CA GLU A 180 4.63 -7.30 59.32
C GLU A 180 4.19 -6.24 60.30
N THR A 181 2.95 -5.79 60.22
CA THR A 181 2.28 -5.14 61.35
C THR A 181 1.41 -6.15 62.02
N SER A 182 1.97 -6.76 63.07
CA SER A 182 1.31 -7.38 64.17
C SER A 182 0.57 -6.31 65.00
N ARG A 183 -0.78 -6.32 64.97
CA ARG A 183 -1.65 -6.09 66.12
C ARG A 183 -3.11 -6.27 65.73
#